data_e83b952e8f609087b883121d5ca05fab
#
_entry.id   e83b952e8f609087b883121d5ca05fab
#
_cell.length_a   1.000
_cell.length_b   1.000
_cell.length_c   1.000
_cell.angle_alpha   90.00
_cell.angle_beta   90.00
_cell.angle_gamma   90.00
#
_symmetry.space_group_name_H-M   'P 1'
#
loop_
_entity.id
_entity.type
_entity.pdbx_description
1 polymer ?
#
loop_
_entity_poly.entity_id
_entity_poly.type
_entity_poly.pdbx_seq_one_letter_code
_entity_poly.pdbx_strand_id
1 'polypeptide(L)'
;QMCIRDSLMWRDPEHYRCPDWLREEVTKVSHRDYTTGFLFGPPEAGQCYETGGYIRRWEVAGVVTGYDAENRRLLCVQRNKFAVGQPLELVLPLQGVWTFTPEKLYDAEGLPVNCVPHAAAPFMMDYPEPLPQGTLLRMTVE
;
A
#
# COMPACT_ATOMS: atom_id res chain seq x y z
N GLN A 1 5.28 7.93 9.02
CA GLN A 1 4.23 7.81 10.06
C GLN A 1 4.63 8.47 11.38
N MET A 2 5.88 8.35 11.82
CA MET A 2 6.36 9.11 12.98
C MET A 2 6.08 10.61 12.83
N CYS A 3 6.40 11.20 11.69
CA CYS A 3 6.17 12.62 11.45
C CYS A 3 4.68 13.01 11.49
N ILE A 4 3.79 12.15 10.97
CA ILE A 4 2.33 12.39 11.02
C ILE A 4 1.86 12.34 12.47
N ARG A 5 2.23 11.29 13.20
CA ARG A 5 1.90 11.14 14.62
C ARG A 5 2.38 12.33 15.44
N ASP A 6 3.64 12.70 15.26
CA ASP A 6 4.25 13.77 16.02
C ASP A 6 3.60 15.12 15.68
N SER A 7 3.30 15.39 14.40
CA SER A 7 2.57 16.60 14.00
C SER A 7 1.18 16.69 14.64
N LEU A 8 0.45 15.59 14.72
CA LEU A 8 -0.85 15.54 15.39
C LEU A 8 -0.73 15.75 16.90
N MET A 9 0.27 15.12 17.51
CA MET A 9 0.53 15.25 18.94
C MET A 9 0.94 16.69 19.32
N TRP A 10 1.78 17.35 18.49
CA TRP A 10 2.20 18.73 18.73
C TRP A 10 1.07 19.76 18.60
N ARG A 11 0.02 19.44 17.83
CA ARG A 11 -1.15 20.34 17.66
C ARG A 11 -2.01 20.42 18.92
N ASP A 12 -2.16 19.29 19.62
CA ASP A 12 -2.96 19.19 20.84
C ASP A 12 -2.38 18.11 21.76
N PRO A 13 -1.28 18.42 22.48
CA PRO A 13 -0.58 17.42 23.29
C PRO A 13 -1.39 16.90 24.47
N GLU A 14 -2.32 17.70 25.01
CA GLU A 14 -3.12 17.31 26.18
C GLU A 14 -4.25 16.34 25.83
N HIS A 15 -4.81 16.44 24.62
CA HIS A 15 -5.92 15.62 24.19
C HIS A 15 -5.55 14.64 23.07
N TYR A 16 -4.25 14.55 22.71
CA TYR A 16 -3.82 13.67 21.64
C TYR A 16 -4.20 12.21 21.90
N ARG A 17 -4.86 11.63 20.90
CA ARG A 17 -5.07 10.19 20.81
C ARG A 17 -4.62 9.74 19.42
N CYS A 18 -3.83 8.68 19.37
CA CYS A 18 -3.40 8.12 18.09
C CYS A 18 -4.63 7.61 17.31
N PRO A 19 -4.92 8.17 16.14
CA PRO A 19 -6.08 7.73 15.34
C PRO A 19 -5.95 6.27 14.92
N ASP A 20 -7.07 5.55 14.83
CA ASP A 20 -7.08 4.14 14.48
C ASP A 20 -6.51 3.89 13.08
N TRP A 21 -6.85 4.74 12.11
CA TRP A 21 -6.27 4.65 10.75
C TRP A 21 -4.73 4.69 10.75
N LEU A 22 -4.12 5.46 11.65
CA LEU A 22 -2.66 5.56 11.75
C LEU A 22 -2.06 4.29 12.39
N ARG A 23 -2.78 3.66 13.32
CA ARG A 23 -2.40 2.36 13.88
C ARG A 23 -2.51 1.24 12.83
N GLU A 24 -3.60 1.24 12.07
CA GLU A 24 -3.79 0.29 10.98
C GLU A 24 -2.71 0.42 9.91
N GLU A 25 -2.33 1.66 9.58
CA GLU A 25 -1.35 1.91 8.51
C GLU A 25 0.01 1.28 8.80
N VAL A 26 0.47 1.19 10.06
CA VAL A 26 1.72 0.51 10.42
C VAL A 26 1.66 -1.00 10.21
N THR A 27 0.46 -1.58 10.18
CA THR A 27 0.27 -3.02 9.95
C THR A 27 0.13 -3.38 8.46
N LYS A 28 0.02 -2.38 7.58
CA LYS A 28 -0.11 -2.58 6.12
C LYS A 28 1.23 -2.83 5.40
N VAL A 29 2.26 -3.16 6.15
CA VAL A 29 3.56 -3.63 5.63
C VAL A 29 3.82 -5.03 6.16
N SER A 30 4.71 -5.77 5.49
CA SER A 30 5.15 -7.06 6.04
C SER A 30 5.90 -6.83 7.36
N HIS A 31 5.40 -7.38 8.44
CA HIS A 31 5.95 -7.18 9.78
C HIS A 31 5.84 -8.47 10.61
N ARG A 32 6.59 -8.53 11.70
CA ARG A 32 6.37 -9.49 12.78
C ARG A 32 5.46 -8.85 13.82
N ASP A 33 4.95 -9.65 14.75
CA ASP A 33 4.17 -9.13 15.87
C ASP A 33 4.91 -7.98 16.56
N TYR A 34 4.21 -6.87 16.72
CA TYR A 34 4.76 -5.71 17.43
C TYR A 34 4.71 -5.95 18.92
N THR A 35 5.82 -5.67 19.59
CA THR A 35 5.93 -5.72 21.04
C THR A 35 6.57 -4.45 21.57
N THR A 36 6.40 -4.17 22.84
CA THR A 36 7.09 -3.06 23.51
C THR A 36 8.54 -3.41 23.84
N GLY A 37 8.95 -4.66 23.62
CA GLY A 37 10.29 -5.16 23.98
C GLY A 37 10.58 -4.88 25.44
N PHE A 38 11.71 -4.26 25.72
CA PHE A 38 12.16 -3.93 27.08
C PHE A 38 11.78 -2.50 27.53
N LEU A 39 10.91 -1.80 26.78
CA LEU A 39 10.60 -0.37 27.06
C LEU A 39 9.97 -0.19 28.46
N PHE A 40 9.21 -1.14 28.94
CA PHE A 40 8.53 -1.10 30.23
C PHE A 40 9.05 -2.14 31.25
N GLY A 41 10.20 -2.73 31.00
CA GLY A 41 10.80 -3.77 31.81
C GLY A 41 11.01 -5.08 31.04
N PRO A 42 11.36 -6.19 31.72
CA PRO A 42 11.47 -7.47 31.07
C PRO A 42 10.15 -7.85 30.37
N PRO A 43 10.16 -8.30 29.11
CA PRO A 43 8.94 -8.66 28.40
C PRO A 43 8.28 -9.88 29.06
N GLU A 44 6.97 -9.81 29.29
CA GLU A 44 6.18 -10.91 29.84
C GLU A 44 6.08 -12.10 28.86
N ALA A 45 6.10 -11.80 27.56
CA ALA A 45 6.10 -12.80 26.50
C ALA A 45 7.51 -12.98 25.94
N GLY A 46 7.98 -14.22 25.88
CA GLY A 46 9.22 -14.58 25.19
C GLY A 46 9.11 -14.40 23.67
N GLN A 47 10.18 -14.75 22.96
CA GLN A 47 10.15 -14.78 21.51
C GLN A 47 9.13 -15.83 21.03
N CYS A 48 8.25 -15.43 20.11
CA CYS A 48 7.32 -16.35 19.47
C CYS A 48 8.09 -17.19 18.44
N TYR A 49 8.43 -18.41 18.81
CA TYR A 49 9.11 -19.36 17.93
C TYR A 49 8.14 -20.16 17.05
N GLU A 50 6.88 -20.25 17.45
CA GLU A 50 5.88 -21.10 16.81
C GLU A 50 5.46 -20.57 15.43
N THR A 51 5.38 -19.26 15.29
CA THR A 51 4.94 -18.66 14.04
C THR A 51 6.04 -17.99 13.25
N GLY A 52 7.29 -17.96 13.70
CA GLY A 52 8.52 -17.41 13.05
C GLY A 52 8.33 -16.53 11.79
N GLY A 53 7.08 -16.35 11.40
CA GLY A 53 6.60 -15.80 10.17
C GLY A 53 6.30 -14.31 10.22
N TYR A 54 6.47 -13.71 9.07
CA TYR A 54 5.98 -12.37 8.84
C TYR A 54 4.48 -12.39 8.62
N ILE A 55 3.79 -11.46 9.24
CA ILE A 55 2.38 -11.15 8.95
C ILE A 55 2.36 -10.35 7.67
N ARG A 56 1.73 -10.90 6.63
CA ARG A 56 1.54 -10.28 5.33
C ARG A 56 0.05 -10.21 5.01
N ARG A 57 -0.58 -9.12 5.30
CA ARG A 57 -1.98 -8.87 4.94
C ARG A 57 -2.12 -7.95 3.75
N TRP A 58 -1.04 -7.30 3.36
CA TRP A 58 -0.98 -6.34 2.27
C TRP A 58 0.24 -6.58 1.40
N GLU A 59 0.08 -6.38 0.10
CA GLU A 59 1.16 -6.45 -0.88
C GLU A 59 1.08 -5.27 -1.84
N VAL A 60 2.23 -4.91 -2.41
CA VAL A 60 2.30 -3.90 -3.46
C VAL A 60 2.01 -4.58 -4.79
N ALA A 61 0.87 -4.27 -5.40
CA ALA A 61 0.49 -4.75 -6.73
C ALA A 61 1.37 -4.14 -7.82
N GLY A 62 1.67 -2.84 -7.72
CA GLY A 62 2.47 -2.14 -8.72
C GLY A 62 2.87 -0.73 -8.27
N VAL A 63 3.58 -0.05 -9.14
CA VAL A 63 4.05 1.33 -8.94
C VAL A 63 3.72 2.14 -10.19
N VAL A 64 3.15 3.32 -10.01
CA VAL A 64 2.89 4.27 -11.11
C VAL A 64 4.20 4.88 -11.58
N THR A 65 4.44 4.81 -12.89
CA THR A 65 5.63 5.35 -13.55
C THR A 65 5.32 6.55 -14.44
N GLY A 66 4.06 6.75 -14.82
CA GLY A 66 3.65 7.85 -15.67
C GLY A 66 2.15 7.85 -15.97
N TYR A 67 1.76 8.67 -16.91
CA TYR A 67 0.39 8.83 -17.35
C TYR A 67 0.31 9.09 -18.87
N ASP A 68 -0.53 8.34 -19.54
CA ASP A 68 -0.90 8.54 -20.93
C ASP A 68 -2.14 9.44 -21.00
N ALA A 69 -1.95 10.68 -21.37
CA ALA A 69 -3.03 11.68 -21.41
C ALA A 69 -4.01 11.45 -22.57
N GLU A 70 -3.57 10.84 -23.66
CA GLU A 70 -4.44 10.59 -24.84
C GLU A 70 -5.47 9.50 -24.52
N ASN A 71 -5.03 8.42 -23.90
CA ASN A 71 -5.87 7.28 -23.56
C ASN A 71 -6.42 7.35 -22.13
N ARG A 72 -6.03 8.34 -21.34
CA ARG A 72 -6.39 8.50 -19.91
C ARG A 72 -6.04 7.26 -19.11
N ARG A 73 -4.76 6.82 -19.18
CA ARG A 73 -4.28 5.61 -18.54
C ARG A 73 -3.07 5.90 -17.67
N LEU A 74 -3.05 5.31 -16.48
CA LEU A 74 -1.83 5.23 -15.68
C LEU A 74 -0.89 4.20 -16.30
N LEU A 75 0.38 4.58 -16.42
CA LEU A 75 1.47 3.69 -16.79
C LEU A 75 2.07 3.15 -15.51
N CYS A 76 2.16 1.85 -15.39
CA CYS A 76 2.56 1.17 -14.16
C CYS A 76 3.56 0.05 -14.41
N VAL A 77 4.30 -0.31 -13.38
CA VAL A 77 5.14 -1.52 -13.35
C VAL A 77 4.64 -2.43 -12.24
N GLN A 78 4.41 -3.68 -12.58
CA GLN A 78 3.87 -4.70 -11.70
C GLN A 78 4.90 -5.15 -10.65
N ARG A 79 4.43 -5.46 -9.43
CA ARG A 79 5.22 -6.05 -8.34
C ARG A 79 4.67 -7.39 -7.89
N ASN A 80 3.36 -7.50 -7.73
CA ASN A 80 2.68 -8.75 -7.42
C ASN A 80 1.47 -8.93 -8.35
N LYS A 81 1.06 -10.17 -8.56
CA LYS A 81 -0.07 -10.51 -9.43
C LYS A 81 -1.38 -9.97 -8.84
N PHE A 82 -2.16 -9.31 -9.68
CA PHE A 82 -3.51 -8.87 -9.35
C PHE A 82 -4.39 -8.92 -10.62
N ALA A 83 -5.70 -8.81 -10.42
CA ALA A 83 -6.68 -8.94 -11.47
C ALA A 83 -7.63 -7.74 -11.54
N VAL A 84 -8.33 -7.63 -12.66
CA VAL A 84 -9.46 -6.70 -12.84
C VAL A 84 -10.50 -6.93 -11.74
N GLY A 85 -11.07 -5.84 -11.20
CA GLY A 85 -12.07 -5.89 -10.15
C GLY A 85 -11.52 -6.05 -8.73
N GLN A 86 -10.21 -6.25 -8.57
CA GLN A 86 -9.59 -6.31 -7.25
C GLN A 86 -9.40 -4.90 -6.68
N PRO A 87 -9.91 -4.59 -5.47
CA PRO A 87 -9.72 -3.28 -4.85
C PRO A 87 -8.25 -3.01 -4.57
N LEU A 88 -7.82 -1.81 -4.93
CA LEU A 88 -6.48 -1.29 -4.69
C LEU A 88 -6.53 -0.06 -3.80
N GLU A 89 -5.52 0.13 -2.97
CA GLU A 89 -5.20 1.39 -2.35
C GLU A 89 -4.09 2.09 -3.15
N LEU A 90 -4.36 3.31 -3.58
CA LEU A 90 -3.39 4.22 -4.20
C LEU A 90 -2.72 5.01 -3.08
N VAL A 91 -1.47 4.69 -2.78
CA VAL A 91 -0.69 5.39 -1.75
C VAL A 91 0.11 6.49 -2.43
N LEU A 92 -0.39 7.72 -2.34
CA LEU A 92 0.20 8.87 -2.98
C LEU A 92 1.29 9.49 -2.12
N PRO A 93 2.45 9.82 -2.69
CA PRO A 93 3.50 10.54 -1.96
C PRO A 93 2.96 11.84 -1.35
N LEU A 94 3.03 11.97 -0.02
CA LEU A 94 2.62 13.14 0.76
C LEU A 94 1.12 13.55 0.67
N GLN A 95 0.28 12.81 -0.05
CA GLN A 95 -1.12 13.17 -0.30
C GLN A 95 -2.14 12.19 0.32
N GLY A 96 -1.67 11.08 0.89
CA GLY A 96 -2.54 10.12 1.55
C GLY A 96 -2.85 8.87 0.74
N VAL A 97 -3.95 8.22 1.08
CA VAL A 97 -4.36 6.93 0.50
C VAL A 97 -5.77 7.05 -0.05
N TRP A 98 -5.97 6.61 -1.29
CA TRP A 98 -7.26 6.57 -1.97
C TRP A 98 -7.59 5.14 -2.38
N THR A 99 -8.86 4.76 -2.35
CA THR A 99 -9.31 3.44 -2.81
C THR A 99 -9.73 3.52 -4.27
N PHE A 100 -9.32 2.53 -5.06
CA PHE A 100 -9.64 2.42 -6.47
C PHE A 100 -9.80 0.96 -6.88
N THR A 101 -10.78 0.66 -7.71
CA THR A 101 -10.97 -0.68 -8.28
C THR A 101 -10.85 -0.59 -9.80
N PRO A 102 -9.80 -1.19 -10.41
CA PRO A 102 -9.64 -1.14 -11.85
C PRO A 102 -10.68 -2.00 -12.55
N GLU A 103 -11.43 -1.39 -13.47
CA GLU A 103 -12.40 -2.09 -14.33
C GLU A 103 -11.73 -2.71 -15.56
N LYS A 104 -10.59 -2.15 -15.97
CA LYS A 104 -9.82 -2.61 -17.12
C LYS A 104 -8.33 -2.52 -16.85
N LEU A 105 -7.62 -3.51 -17.32
CA LEU A 105 -6.15 -3.56 -17.36
C LEU A 105 -5.70 -3.78 -18.78
N TYR A 106 -4.51 -3.27 -19.10
CA TYR A 106 -3.91 -3.43 -20.43
C TYR A 106 -2.43 -3.83 -20.26
N ASP A 107 -1.93 -4.63 -21.19
CA ASP A 107 -0.50 -4.94 -21.27
C ASP A 107 0.33 -3.78 -21.85
N ALA A 108 1.62 -4.04 -22.10
CA ALA A 108 2.53 -3.05 -22.65
C ALA A 108 2.15 -2.61 -24.08
N GLU A 109 1.49 -3.47 -24.84
CA GLU A 109 1.03 -3.26 -26.19
C GLU A 109 -0.34 -2.56 -26.25
N GLY A 110 -0.98 -2.34 -25.10
CA GLY A 110 -2.31 -1.72 -24.99
C GLY A 110 -3.46 -2.67 -25.20
N LEU A 111 -3.21 -3.98 -25.22
CA LEU A 111 -4.25 -5.00 -25.34
C LEU A 111 -4.91 -5.26 -23.98
N PRO A 112 -6.23 -5.43 -23.91
CA PRO A 112 -6.92 -5.68 -22.66
C PRO A 112 -6.54 -7.05 -22.07
N VAL A 113 -6.26 -7.07 -20.76
CA VAL A 113 -5.92 -8.27 -20.00
C VAL A 113 -6.75 -8.37 -18.75
N ASN A 114 -7.03 -9.58 -18.28
CA ASN A 114 -7.80 -9.79 -17.06
C ASN A 114 -6.91 -9.78 -15.79
N CYS A 115 -5.63 -10.00 -15.95
CA CYS A 115 -4.67 -9.96 -14.85
C CYS A 115 -3.27 -9.61 -15.36
N VAL A 116 -2.41 -9.14 -14.46
CA VAL A 116 -0.99 -8.87 -14.72
C VAL A 116 -0.17 -9.93 -13.98
N PRO A 117 0.28 -11.01 -14.67
CA PRO A 117 0.85 -12.19 -14.00
C PRO A 117 2.36 -12.11 -13.75
N HIS A 118 3.11 -11.29 -14.51
CA HIS A 118 4.56 -11.32 -14.53
C HIS A 118 5.18 -10.17 -13.75
N ALA A 119 6.08 -10.48 -12.82
CA ALA A 119 6.84 -9.49 -12.07
C ALA A 119 7.60 -8.52 -12.98
N ALA A 120 7.61 -7.25 -12.62
CA ALA A 120 8.22 -6.16 -13.36
C ALA A 120 7.65 -5.91 -14.79
N ALA A 121 6.54 -6.58 -15.15
CA ALA A 121 5.87 -6.29 -16.42
C ALA A 121 5.25 -4.88 -16.39
N PRO A 122 5.42 -4.09 -17.47
CA PRO A 122 4.67 -2.86 -17.64
C PRO A 122 3.20 -3.19 -17.90
N PHE A 123 2.32 -2.39 -17.36
CA PHE A 123 0.89 -2.49 -17.59
C PHE A 123 0.24 -1.11 -17.51
N MET A 124 -0.98 -1.00 -17.98
CA MET A 124 -1.75 0.23 -17.92
C MET A 124 -3.14 -0.05 -17.34
N MET A 125 -3.72 0.97 -16.73
CA MET A 125 -5.11 0.94 -16.25
C MET A 125 -5.79 2.28 -16.47
N ASP A 126 -7.07 2.26 -16.79
CA ASP A 126 -7.86 3.47 -16.98
C ASP A 126 -7.94 4.25 -15.67
N TYR A 127 -7.61 5.54 -15.74
CA TYR A 127 -7.71 6.45 -14.59
C TYR A 127 -7.92 7.88 -15.11
N PRO A 128 -8.83 8.68 -14.50
CA PRO A 128 -9.25 9.95 -15.07
C PRO A 128 -8.17 11.04 -15.08
N GLU A 129 -7.21 10.97 -14.15
CA GLU A 129 -6.25 12.06 -13.90
C GLU A 129 -4.83 11.51 -13.68
N PRO A 130 -3.78 12.31 -13.99
CA PRO A 130 -2.42 11.90 -13.69
C PRO A 130 -2.19 11.77 -12.18
N LEU A 131 -1.47 10.73 -11.78
CA LEU A 131 -1.00 10.56 -10.42
C LEU A 131 0.51 10.81 -10.33
N PRO A 132 1.03 11.23 -9.17
CA PRO A 132 2.45 11.38 -8.96
C PRO A 132 3.21 10.09 -9.27
N GLN A 133 4.32 10.20 -9.98
CA GLN A 133 5.23 9.09 -10.17
C GLN A 133 5.69 8.55 -8.80
N GLY A 134 5.74 7.23 -8.65
CA GLY A 134 6.05 6.58 -7.40
C GLY A 134 4.82 6.29 -6.52
N THR A 135 3.60 6.67 -6.95
CA THR A 135 2.37 6.21 -6.29
C THR A 135 2.36 4.69 -6.24
N LEU A 136 2.18 4.12 -5.05
CA LEU A 136 2.10 2.67 -4.87
C LEU A 136 0.66 2.19 -5.02
N LEU A 137 0.50 1.09 -5.72
CA LEU A 137 -0.75 0.34 -5.80
C LEU A 137 -0.65 -0.78 -4.77
N ARG A 138 -1.45 -0.73 -3.72
CA ARG A 138 -1.42 -1.69 -2.62
C ARG A 138 -2.73 -2.46 -2.57
N MET A 139 -2.67 -3.75 -2.27
CA MET A 139 -3.84 -4.64 -2.19
C MET A 139 -3.78 -5.51 -0.94
N THR A 140 -4.93 -5.97 -0.50
CA THR A 140 -5.03 -7.02 0.53
C THR A 140 -4.67 -8.38 -0.06
N VAL A 141 -4.02 -9.21 0.75
CA VAL A 141 -3.76 -10.63 0.47
C VAL A 141 -4.76 -11.44 1.30
N GLU A 142 -5.53 -12.28 0.63
CA GLU A 142 -6.40 -13.26 1.28
C GLU A 142 -5.60 -14.44 1.84
#